data_05109c852975ed3361792dd6e6fd1a39
#
_entry.id   05109c852975ed3361792dd6e6fd1a39
#
_cell.length_a   1.000
_cell.length_b   1.000
_cell.length_c   1.000
_cell.angle_alpha   90.00
_cell.angle_beta   90.00
_cell.angle_gamma   90.00
#
_symmetry.space_group_name_H-M   'P 1'
#
loop_
_entity.id
_entity.type
_entity.pdbx_description
1 polymer ?
#
loop_
_entity_poly.entity_id
_entity_poly.type
_entity_poly.pdbx_seq_one_letter_code
_entity_poly.pdbx_strand_id
1 'polypeptide(L)'
;RGWFCLPEVDLGLAFQPFQLALIRARLMPQTAHRAITTGHRFDAAEALAAGIVEHIAEPDALKGRALELAADGAGKAPTIVSTLKRDLYANVLAAPRLGR
;
A
#
# COMPACT_ATOMS: atom_id res chain seq x y z
N ARG A 1 -5.50 -13.24 10.60
CA ARG A 1 -4.15 -13.19 11.06
C ARG A 1 -3.18 -13.30 9.91
N GLY A 2 -2.46 -12.39 9.64
CA GLY A 2 -1.51 -12.41 8.57
C GLY A 2 -0.49 -11.31 8.78
N TRP A 3 0.26 -11.06 7.74
CA TRP A 3 1.24 -9.99 7.78
C TRP A 3 1.41 -9.41 6.38
N PHE A 4 1.97 -8.22 6.34
CA PHE A 4 2.42 -7.60 5.11
C PHE A 4 3.88 -7.94 4.88
N CYS A 5 4.25 -8.31 3.67
CA CYS A 5 5.62 -8.71 3.34
C CYS A 5 5.91 -8.45 1.87
N LEU A 6 7.12 -8.01 1.59
CA LEU A 6 7.66 -7.93 0.23
C LEU A 6 8.84 -8.92 0.16
N PRO A 7 8.59 -10.17 -0.23
CA PRO A 7 9.57 -11.24 -0.06
C PRO A 7 10.59 -11.35 -1.18
N GLU A 8 10.67 -10.40 -2.09
CA GLU A 8 11.50 -10.49 -3.29
C GLU A 8 12.97 -10.75 -2.96
N VAL A 9 13.50 -10.15 -1.87
CA VAL A 9 14.89 -10.36 -1.50
C VAL A 9 15.18 -11.82 -1.18
N ASP A 10 14.22 -12.51 -0.56
CA ASP A 10 14.37 -13.92 -0.22
C ASP A 10 14.19 -14.83 -1.43
N LEU A 11 13.45 -14.36 -2.43
CA LEU A 11 13.17 -15.12 -3.64
C LEU A 11 14.15 -14.83 -4.77
N GLY A 12 15.06 -13.87 -4.57
CA GLY A 12 16.01 -13.49 -5.60
C GLY A 12 15.37 -12.75 -6.77
N LEU A 13 14.30 -12.03 -6.53
CA LEU A 13 13.55 -11.31 -7.57
C LEU A 13 13.72 -9.80 -7.41
N ALA A 14 13.76 -9.10 -8.54
CA ALA A 14 13.77 -7.63 -8.56
C ALA A 14 12.36 -7.12 -8.86
N PHE A 15 12.13 -5.86 -8.53
CA PHE A 15 10.85 -5.21 -8.83
C PHE A 15 10.88 -4.61 -10.23
N GLN A 16 9.73 -4.63 -10.89
CA GLN A 16 9.55 -3.85 -12.12
C GLN A 16 9.45 -2.36 -11.75
N PRO A 17 9.76 -1.46 -12.70
CA PRO A 17 9.74 -0.01 -12.41
C PRO A 17 8.42 0.47 -11.83
N PHE A 18 7.27 0.02 -12.35
CA PHE A 18 5.98 0.50 -11.83
C PHE A 18 5.73 -0.01 -10.41
N GLN A 19 6.19 -1.23 -10.09
CA GLN A 19 6.05 -1.77 -8.75
C GLN A 19 6.85 -0.93 -7.75
N LEU A 20 8.08 -0.61 -8.12
CA LEU A 20 8.95 0.20 -7.26
C LEU A 20 8.40 1.61 -7.10
N ALA A 21 7.87 2.19 -8.18
CA ALA A 21 7.23 3.51 -8.12
C ALA A 21 6.05 3.51 -7.16
N LEU A 22 5.24 2.44 -7.18
CA LEU A 22 4.11 2.31 -6.29
C LEU A 22 4.56 2.20 -4.82
N ILE A 23 5.58 1.39 -4.57
CA ILE A 23 6.13 1.24 -3.23
C ILE A 23 6.63 2.58 -2.71
N ARG A 24 7.37 3.32 -3.53
CA ARG A 24 7.86 4.65 -3.14
C ARG A 24 6.74 5.64 -2.87
N ALA A 25 5.66 5.54 -3.63
CA ALA A 25 4.53 6.46 -3.47
C ALA A 25 3.71 6.15 -2.21
N ARG A 26 3.69 4.90 -1.77
CA ARG A 26 2.79 4.47 -0.70
C ARG A 26 3.48 4.25 0.64
N LEU A 27 4.76 3.94 0.66
CA LEU A 27 5.48 3.64 1.91
C LEU A 27 6.45 4.76 2.23
N MET A 28 6.62 5.02 3.53
CA MET A 28 7.66 5.91 3.99
C MET A 28 9.02 5.33 3.61
N PRO A 29 10.02 6.18 3.31
CA PRO A 29 11.32 5.69 2.84
C PRO A 29 11.96 4.64 3.75
N GLN A 30 11.91 4.84 5.07
CA GLN A 30 12.50 3.87 6.00
C GLN A 30 11.76 2.56 6.00
N THR A 31 10.42 2.61 5.90
CA THR A 31 9.60 1.41 5.82
C THR A 31 9.87 0.66 4.52
N ALA A 32 9.94 1.38 3.40
CA ALA A 32 10.26 0.78 2.10
C ALA A 32 11.63 0.10 2.15
N HIS A 33 12.62 0.76 2.73
CA HIS A 33 13.96 0.20 2.85
C HIS A 33 13.95 -1.11 3.62
N ARG A 34 13.32 -1.11 4.79
CA ARG A 34 13.26 -2.32 5.62
C ARG A 34 12.50 -3.44 4.92
N ALA A 35 11.35 -3.12 4.34
CA ALA A 35 10.52 -4.12 3.68
C ALA A 35 11.25 -4.76 2.50
N ILE A 36 11.89 -3.96 1.67
CA ILE A 36 12.55 -4.44 0.45
C ILE A 36 13.84 -5.18 0.77
N THR A 37 14.66 -4.64 1.67
CA THR A 37 15.99 -5.19 1.88
C THR A 37 16.02 -6.37 2.83
N THR A 38 15.01 -6.54 3.68
CA THR A 38 14.99 -7.61 4.66
C THR A 38 13.86 -8.62 4.47
N GLY A 39 12.85 -8.27 3.67
CA GLY A 39 11.67 -9.13 3.55
C GLY A 39 10.87 -9.23 4.85
N HIS A 40 10.99 -8.24 5.72
CA HIS A 40 10.33 -8.27 7.03
C HIS A 40 8.84 -8.52 6.92
N ARG A 41 8.31 -9.33 7.80
CA ARG A 41 6.88 -9.59 7.90
C ARG A 41 6.29 -8.68 8.97
N PHE A 42 5.51 -7.70 8.51
CA PHE A 42 4.88 -6.72 9.40
C PHE A 42 3.54 -7.28 9.86
N ASP A 43 3.37 -7.51 11.15
CA ASP A 43 2.04 -7.86 11.66
C ASP A 43 1.14 -6.61 11.65
N ALA A 44 -0.12 -6.75 12.09
CA ALA A 44 -1.07 -5.65 12.01
C ALA A 44 -0.59 -4.41 12.76
N ALA A 45 -0.10 -4.58 13.98
CA ALA A 45 0.36 -3.45 14.78
C ALA A 45 1.59 -2.80 14.17
N GLU A 46 2.54 -3.61 13.67
CA GLU A 46 3.73 -3.10 13.00
C GLU A 46 3.36 -2.36 11.72
N ALA A 47 2.43 -2.90 10.94
CA ALA A 47 1.99 -2.28 9.69
C ALA A 47 1.33 -0.93 9.95
N LEU A 48 0.55 -0.83 11.02
CA LEU A 48 -0.06 0.45 11.40
C LEU A 48 1.02 1.46 11.81
N ALA A 49 1.94 1.04 12.68
CA ALA A 49 3.01 1.92 13.15
C ALA A 49 3.91 2.39 12.02
N ALA A 50 4.15 1.52 11.02
CA ALA A 50 5.02 1.83 9.89
C ALA A 50 4.32 2.60 8.77
N GLY A 51 3.03 2.89 8.91
CA GLY A 51 2.29 3.63 7.91
C GLY A 51 1.90 2.82 6.68
N ILE A 52 2.00 1.49 6.75
CA ILE A 52 1.62 0.62 5.63
C ILE A 52 0.10 0.58 5.50
N VAL A 53 -0.59 0.51 6.64
CA VAL A 53 -2.04 0.57 6.69
C VAL A 53 -2.47 1.73 7.57
N GLU A 54 -3.66 2.24 7.35
CA GLU A 54 -4.18 3.38 8.09
C GLU A 54 -5.05 2.95 9.27
N HIS A 55 -5.60 1.74 9.21
CA HIS A 55 -6.53 1.24 10.21
C HIS A 55 -6.32 -0.25 10.39
N ILE A 56 -6.55 -0.72 11.63
CA ILE A 56 -6.60 -2.15 11.94
C ILE A 56 -7.86 -2.42 12.74
N ALA A 57 -8.32 -3.67 12.69
CA ALA A 57 -9.51 -4.08 13.43
C ALA A 57 -9.39 -5.56 13.77
N GLU A 58 -10.12 -5.99 14.80
CA GLU A 58 -10.25 -7.41 15.10
C GLU A 58 -10.98 -8.11 13.96
N PRO A 59 -10.72 -9.40 13.72
CA PRO A 59 -11.33 -10.10 12.58
C PRO A 59 -12.84 -9.99 12.50
N ASP A 60 -13.53 -10.07 13.63
CA ASP A 60 -14.99 -10.01 13.66
C ASP A 60 -15.53 -8.58 13.46
N ALA A 61 -14.70 -7.56 13.65
CA ALA A 61 -15.08 -6.17 13.46
C ALA A 61 -14.64 -5.61 12.11
N LEU A 62 -13.85 -6.36 11.36
CA LEU A 62 -13.16 -5.85 10.17
C LEU A 62 -14.14 -5.35 9.11
N LYS A 63 -15.16 -6.13 8.79
CA LYS A 63 -16.13 -5.76 7.76
C LYS A 63 -16.90 -4.49 8.15
N GLY A 64 -17.36 -4.41 9.38
CA GLY A 64 -18.09 -3.24 9.87
C GLY A 64 -17.24 -1.99 9.82
N ARG A 65 -15.97 -2.10 10.24
CA ARG A 65 -15.06 -0.95 10.21
C ARG A 65 -14.79 -0.48 8.78
N ALA A 66 -14.61 -1.44 7.87
CA ALA A 66 -14.40 -1.10 6.46
C ALA A 66 -15.62 -0.36 5.87
N LEU A 67 -16.82 -0.80 6.22
CA LEU A 67 -18.04 -0.15 5.76
C LEU A 67 -18.17 1.28 6.32
N GLU A 68 -17.79 1.49 7.57
CA GLU A 68 -17.78 2.83 8.15
C GLU A 68 -16.84 3.76 7.40
N LEU A 69 -15.64 3.28 7.10
CA LEU A 69 -14.65 4.09 6.37
C LEU A 69 -15.12 4.40 4.95
N ALA A 70 -15.75 3.42 4.29
CA ALA A 70 -16.30 3.64 2.96
C ALA A 70 -17.43 4.67 2.98
N ALA A 71 -18.27 4.64 4.02
CA ALA A 71 -19.37 5.59 4.16
C ALA A 71 -18.84 7.02 4.35
N ASP A 72 -17.75 7.19 5.08
CA ASP A 72 -17.13 8.50 5.31
C ASP A 72 -16.70 9.15 4.00
N GLY A 73 -16.28 8.35 3.02
CA GLY A 73 -15.84 8.85 1.73
C GLY A 73 -16.96 9.00 0.70
N ALA A 74 -18.14 8.46 0.97
CA ALA A 74 -19.20 8.36 -0.05
C ALA A 74 -19.74 9.72 -0.49
N GLY A 75 -19.60 10.76 0.35
CA GLY A 75 -20.06 12.11 0.00
C GLY A 75 -19.12 12.90 -0.88
N LYS A 76 -17.95 12.37 -1.19
CA LYS A 76 -16.98 13.09 -2.01
C LYS A 76 -17.34 12.96 -3.48
N ALA A 77 -17.08 14.03 -4.27
CA ALA A 77 -17.37 14.02 -5.70
C ALA A 77 -16.46 13.02 -6.41
N PRO A 78 -17.00 11.97 -7.09
CA PRO A 78 -16.17 10.93 -7.69
C PRO A 78 -15.18 11.45 -8.73
N THR A 79 -15.59 12.42 -9.55
CA THR A 79 -14.70 12.97 -10.58
C THR A 79 -13.52 13.71 -9.97
N ILE A 80 -13.75 14.42 -8.88
CA ILE A 80 -12.66 15.13 -8.19
C ILE A 80 -11.73 14.15 -7.51
N VAL A 81 -12.26 13.14 -6.82
CA VAL A 81 -11.44 12.11 -6.18
C VAL A 81 -10.58 11.40 -7.22
N SER A 82 -11.16 11.04 -8.36
CA SER A 82 -10.44 10.37 -9.45
C SER A 82 -9.31 11.25 -9.98
N THR A 83 -9.57 12.53 -10.20
CA THR A 83 -8.56 13.46 -10.69
C THR A 83 -7.41 13.62 -9.69
N LEU A 84 -7.74 13.82 -8.41
CA LEU A 84 -6.72 14.00 -7.38
C LEU A 84 -5.86 12.76 -7.22
N LYS A 85 -6.46 11.57 -7.28
CA LYS A 85 -5.69 10.32 -7.19
C LYS A 85 -4.79 10.14 -8.41
N ARG A 86 -5.29 10.46 -9.60
CA ARG A 86 -4.48 10.37 -10.81
C ARG A 86 -3.28 11.30 -10.72
N ASP A 87 -3.48 12.52 -10.23
CA ASP A 87 -2.39 13.49 -10.07
C ASP A 87 -1.40 13.03 -9.00
N LEU A 88 -1.91 12.55 -7.87
CA LEU A 88 -1.07 12.07 -6.76
C LEU A 88 -0.16 10.92 -7.21
N TYR A 89 -0.70 10.01 -8.02
CA TYR A 89 0.02 8.80 -8.45
C TYR A 89 0.52 8.90 -9.89
N ALA A 90 0.70 10.10 -10.41
CA ALA A 90 1.12 10.30 -11.80
C ALA A 90 2.42 9.56 -12.12
N ASN A 91 3.39 9.58 -11.21
CA ASN A 91 4.66 8.89 -11.43
C ASN A 91 4.50 7.38 -11.52
N VAL A 92 3.58 6.83 -10.73
CA VAL A 92 3.28 5.39 -10.78
C VAL A 92 2.66 5.03 -12.12
N LEU A 93 1.69 5.84 -12.56
CA LEU A 93 0.99 5.59 -13.81
C LEU A 93 1.90 5.72 -15.02
N ALA A 94 2.90 6.58 -14.94
CA ALA A 94 3.85 6.80 -16.04
C ALA A 94 4.98 5.78 -16.06
N ALA A 95 5.18 5.02 -14.97
CA ALA A 95 6.30 4.08 -14.87
C ALA A 95 6.10 2.89 -15.81
N PRO A 96 7.18 2.42 -16.45
CA PRO A 96 7.08 1.29 -17.38
C PRO A 96 6.64 0.01 -16.69
N ARG A 97 5.86 -0.79 -17.40
CA ARG A 97 5.48 -2.14 -17.01
C ARG A 97 6.15 -3.07 -17.99
N LEU A 98 7.10 -3.85 -17.47
CA LEU A 98 7.93 -4.72 -18.29
C LEU A 98 7.34 -6.13 -18.34
N GLY A 99 7.53 -6.77 -19.46
CA GLY A 99 7.17 -8.16 -19.62
C GLY A 99 5.66 -8.38 -19.67
N ARG A 100 5.27 -9.57 -20.02
CA ARG A 100 3.86 -9.96 -20.12
C ARG A 100 3.03 -9.04 -20.95
#